data_db39444a21f4300f7c39e8828235a255
#
_entry.id   db39444a21f4300f7c39e8828235a255
#
_cell.length_a   1.000
_cell.length_b   1.000
_cell.length_c   1.000
_cell.angle_alpha   90.00
_cell.angle_beta   90.00
_cell.angle_gamma   90.00
#
_symmetry.space_group_name_H-M   'P 1'
#
loop_
_entity.id
_entity.type
_entity.pdbx_description
1 polymer ?
#
loop_
_entity_poly.entity_id
_entity_poly.type
_entity_poly.pdbx_seq_one_letter_code
_entity_poly.pdbx_strand_id
1 'polypeptide(L)'
;FCLSRGLGDVYKRQIFSNANTILIPDPVYPVYLDTNIMCGRKIVYMDGKPENNFLPMPDDSVKADIVYLCSPNNPTGAVYTKEQLEAWVAYALKNDAVILYDAAYEAFVDDPAIPRSIFVVEDAKKCAIELCSLSKTAGFTGTRCGYTVVPHALVRKTESGKAMELNKMWLRRQTTKFNGVPYIIQRGAEAVSY
;
A
#
# COMPACT_ATOMS: atom_id res chain seq x y z
N PHE A 1 -3.54 14.07 -3.58
CA PHE A 1 -2.94 13.07 -4.49
C PHE A 1 -1.48 13.45 -4.76
N CYS A 2 -0.55 12.55 -4.48
CA CYS A 2 0.84 12.69 -4.93
C CYS A 2 1.07 11.77 -6.11
N LEU A 3 1.23 12.31 -7.31
CA LEU A 3 1.61 11.57 -8.50
C LEU A 3 3.02 10.97 -8.32
N SER A 4 3.19 9.70 -8.62
CA SER A 4 4.42 8.96 -8.39
C SER A 4 4.89 8.29 -9.68
N ARG A 5 6.20 8.10 -9.84
CA ARG A 5 6.80 7.39 -10.97
C ARG A 5 6.61 5.86 -10.94
N GLY A 6 5.61 5.33 -10.21
CA GLY A 6 5.44 3.89 -10.05
C GLY A 6 6.46 3.23 -9.11
N LEU A 7 7.26 4.03 -8.41
CA LEU A 7 8.21 3.61 -7.39
C LEU A 7 7.76 4.07 -5.99
N GLY A 8 6.45 4.22 -5.80
CA GLY A 8 5.88 4.68 -4.53
C GLY A 8 6.40 3.90 -3.33
N ASP A 9 6.63 2.61 -3.50
CA ASP A 9 7.19 1.76 -2.45
C ASP A 9 8.65 2.13 -2.09
N VAL A 10 9.48 2.45 -3.06
CA VAL A 10 10.88 2.85 -2.83
C VAL A 10 10.96 4.11 -1.96
N TYR A 11 10.06 5.06 -2.13
CA TYR A 11 10.07 6.30 -1.34
C TYR A 11 9.47 6.14 0.04
N LYS A 12 8.49 5.24 0.22
CA LYS A 12 7.87 4.95 1.54
C LYS A 12 8.85 4.37 2.53
N ARG A 13 9.84 3.62 2.06
CA ARG A 13 10.92 3.10 2.91
C ARG A 13 11.61 4.17 3.75
N GLN A 14 11.57 5.42 3.33
CA GLN A 14 12.30 6.52 3.95
C GLN A 14 11.49 7.30 4.99
N ILE A 15 10.19 6.99 5.14
CA ILE A 15 9.36 7.57 6.21
C ILE A 15 9.16 6.60 7.37
N PHE A 16 9.63 5.37 7.25
CA PHE A 16 9.56 4.34 8.28
C PHE A 16 10.94 3.94 8.76
N SER A 17 11.07 3.61 10.05
CA SER A 17 12.32 3.17 10.67
C SER A 17 12.82 1.85 10.07
N ASN A 18 14.15 1.67 10.05
CA ASN A 18 14.75 0.38 9.69
C ASN A 18 14.51 -0.69 10.77
N ALA A 19 14.15 -0.29 11.99
CA ALA A 19 13.80 -1.20 13.08
C ALA A 19 12.39 -1.79 12.94
N ASN A 20 11.56 -1.26 12.01
CA ASN A 20 10.19 -1.77 11.82
C ASN A 20 10.18 -3.21 11.32
N THR A 21 9.25 -4.00 11.83
CA THR A 21 8.94 -5.36 11.37
C THR A 21 7.89 -5.29 10.27
N ILE A 22 8.14 -6.00 9.17
CA ILE A 22 7.30 -6.01 7.98
C ILE A 22 6.59 -7.36 7.89
N LEU A 23 5.29 -7.34 7.65
CA LEU A 23 4.46 -8.51 7.39
C LEU A 23 4.11 -8.56 5.91
N ILE A 24 4.46 -9.64 5.23
CA ILE A 24 4.32 -9.80 3.77
C ILE A 24 3.63 -11.12 3.46
N PRO A 25 2.54 -11.13 2.66
CA PRO A 25 2.01 -12.38 2.10
C PRO A 25 3.04 -13.06 1.19
N ASP A 26 3.03 -14.39 1.15
CA ASP A 26 3.84 -15.19 0.22
C ASP A 26 2.94 -16.23 -0.46
N PRO A 27 2.83 -16.27 -1.80
CA PRO A 27 3.58 -15.49 -2.80
C PRO A 27 3.07 -14.05 -2.98
N VAL A 28 4.00 -13.15 -3.27
CA VAL A 28 3.70 -11.73 -3.50
C VAL A 28 4.70 -11.11 -4.48
N TYR A 29 4.45 -9.87 -4.90
CA TYR A 29 5.35 -9.09 -5.75
C TYR A 29 6.73 -8.92 -5.07
N PRO A 30 7.83 -9.42 -5.68
CA PRO A 30 9.15 -9.52 -5.04
C PRO A 30 9.70 -8.19 -4.51
N VAL A 31 9.30 -7.07 -5.11
CA VAL A 31 9.80 -5.74 -4.73
C VAL A 31 9.47 -5.39 -3.27
N TYR A 32 8.39 -5.93 -2.69
CA TYR A 32 8.10 -5.71 -1.27
C TYR A 32 9.18 -6.32 -0.38
N LEU A 33 9.62 -7.53 -0.72
CA LEU A 33 10.70 -8.22 -0.03
C LEU A 33 12.04 -7.49 -0.23
N ASP A 34 12.46 -7.35 -1.48
CA ASP A 34 13.76 -6.80 -1.86
C ASP A 34 14.00 -5.42 -1.23
N THR A 35 12.99 -4.58 -1.30
CA THR A 35 13.09 -3.21 -0.81
C THR A 35 13.20 -3.12 0.70
N ASN A 36 12.63 -4.05 1.45
CA ASN A 36 12.72 -4.10 2.90
C ASN A 36 14.02 -4.77 3.36
N ILE A 37 14.50 -5.80 2.66
CA ILE A 37 15.84 -6.39 2.88
C ILE A 37 16.93 -5.33 2.71
N MET A 38 16.87 -4.55 1.62
CA MET A 38 17.84 -3.46 1.39
C MET A 38 17.84 -2.38 2.48
N CYS A 39 16.74 -2.26 3.23
CA CYS A 39 16.65 -1.37 4.39
C CYS A 39 17.07 -2.05 5.71
N GLY A 40 17.39 -3.33 5.71
CA GLY A 40 17.75 -4.09 6.91
C GLY A 40 16.57 -4.37 7.84
N ARG A 41 15.32 -4.32 7.35
CA ARG A 41 14.13 -4.57 8.16
C ARG A 41 13.92 -6.06 8.40
N LYS A 42 13.34 -6.39 9.56
CA LYS A 42 12.86 -7.74 9.85
C LYS A 42 11.62 -8.04 9.02
N ILE A 43 11.60 -9.20 8.36
CA ILE A 43 10.47 -9.66 7.55
C ILE A 43 9.85 -10.87 8.21
N VAL A 44 8.52 -10.87 8.26
CA VAL A 44 7.68 -12.00 8.65
C VAL A 44 6.79 -12.33 7.46
N TYR A 45 6.72 -13.60 7.10
CA TYR A 45 5.89 -14.07 6.00
C TYR A 45 4.55 -14.60 6.51
N MET A 46 3.54 -14.45 5.67
CA MET A 46 2.22 -15.09 5.83
C MET A 46 2.00 -16.02 4.66
N ASP A 47 1.80 -17.30 4.92
CA ASP A 47 1.62 -18.30 3.87
C ASP A 47 0.29 -18.15 3.16
N GLY A 48 0.33 -17.75 1.89
CA GLY A 48 -0.78 -17.86 0.95
C GLY A 48 -0.79 -19.24 0.32
N LYS A 49 -1.81 -20.03 0.62
CA LYS A 49 -1.97 -21.42 0.19
C LYS A 49 -3.32 -21.62 -0.51
N PRO A 50 -3.50 -22.68 -1.30
CA PRO A 50 -4.80 -22.99 -1.89
C PRO A 50 -5.94 -23.05 -0.86
N GLU A 51 -5.64 -23.57 0.34
CA GLU A 51 -6.61 -23.75 1.43
C GLU A 51 -7.15 -22.42 1.98
N ASN A 52 -6.40 -21.34 1.87
CA ASN A 52 -6.84 -20.00 2.23
C ASN A 52 -7.04 -19.08 1.01
N ASN A 53 -7.19 -19.66 -0.19
CA ASN A 53 -7.34 -18.94 -1.46
C ASN A 53 -6.20 -17.94 -1.73
N PHE A 54 -4.99 -18.23 -1.25
CA PHE A 54 -3.82 -17.35 -1.30
C PHE A 54 -4.04 -15.98 -0.63
N LEU A 55 -4.97 -15.90 0.30
CA LEU A 55 -5.33 -14.70 1.06
C LEU A 55 -5.10 -14.98 2.56
N PRO A 56 -3.87 -14.88 3.06
CA PRO A 56 -3.63 -15.04 4.48
C PRO A 56 -4.37 -13.97 5.27
N MET A 57 -4.89 -14.37 6.43
CA MET A 57 -5.61 -13.49 7.34
C MET A 57 -4.71 -13.09 8.52
N PRO A 58 -5.04 -12.01 9.23
CA PRO A 58 -4.22 -11.57 10.36
C PRO A 58 -4.14 -12.62 11.46
N ASP A 59 -2.94 -12.78 12.02
CA ASP A 59 -2.66 -13.62 13.19
C ASP A 59 -2.25 -12.70 14.36
N ASP A 60 -3.02 -12.71 15.42
CA ASP A 60 -2.79 -11.90 16.62
C ASP A 60 -1.51 -12.27 17.38
N SER A 61 -0.95 -13.44 17.14
CA SER A 61 0.35 -13.86 17.72
C SER A 61 1.53 -13.16 17.06
N VAL A 62 1.36 -12.64 15.86
CA VAL A 62 2.37 -11.92 15.08
C VAL A 62 2.17 -10.42 15.23
N LYS A 63 3.21 -9.70 15.65
CA LYS A 63 3.22 -8.23 15.66
C LYS A 63 4.07 -7.71 14.54
N ALA A 64 3.51 -6.79 13.75
CA ALA A 64 4.21 -6.09 12.70
C ALA A 64 3.87 -4.59 12.73
N ASP A 65 4.81 -3.78 12.28
CA ASP A 65 4.63 -2.33 12.19
C ASP A 65 4.09 -1.93 10.81
N ILE A 66 4.41 -2.72 9.79
CA ILE A 66 3.98 -2.47 8.41
C ILE A 66 3.45 -3.78 7.83
N VAL A 67 2.28 -3.72 7.21
CA VAL A 67 1.63 -4.85 6.53
C VAL A 67 1.50 -4.51 5.06
N TYR A 68 1.98 -5.39 4.17
CA TYR A 68 1.71 -5.28 2.74
C TYR A 68 0.48 -6.12 2.38
N LEU A 69 -0.46 -5.51 1.69
CA LEU A 69 -1.60 -6.18 1.06
C LEU A 69 -1.67 -5.75 -0.40
N CYS A 70 -1.89 -6.69 -1.30
CA CYS A 70 -2.08 -6.43 -2.72
C CYS A 70 -3.41 -7.05 -3.16
N SER A 71 -4.31 -6.25 -3.73
CA SER A 71 -5.61 -6.76 -4.18
C SER A 71 -6.06 -6.00 -5.44
N PRO A 72 -6.18 -6.71 -6.56
CA PRO A 72 -5.79 -8.12 -6.83
C PRO A 72 -4.31 -8.39 -6.58
N ASN A 73 -3.99 -9.55 -6.00
CA ASN A 73 -2.62 -9.91 -5.66
C ASN A 73 -1.79 -10.30 -6.89
N ASN A 74 -0.56 -9.86 -6.94
CA ASN A 74 0.45 -10.35 -7.87
C ASN A 74 1.37 -11.34 -7.11
N PRO A 75 1.43 -12.67 -7.46
CA PRO A 75 1.06 -13.23 -8.77
C PRO A 75 -0.30 -13.95 -8.83
N THR A 76 -1.03 -14.11 -7.72
CA THR A 76 -2.14 -15.07 -7.62
C THR A 76 -3.45 -14.60 -8.23
N GLY A 77 -3.64 -13.29 -8.39
CA GLY A 77 -4.91 -12.69 -8.81
C GLY A 77 -5.98 -12.69 -7.72
N ALA A 78 -5.69 -13.22 -6.54
CA ALA A 78 -6.64 -13.27 -5.43
C ALA A 78 -7.03 -11.87 -4.96
N VAL A 79 -8.30 -11.71 -4.55
CA VAL A 79 -8.88 -10.43 -4.13
C VAL A 79 -9.50 -10.55 -2.74
N TYR A 80 -9.25 -9.57 -1.89
CA TYR A 80 -9.83 -9.50 -0.55
C TYR A 80 -11.29 -9.04 -0.60
N THR A 81 -12.15 -9.70 0.17
CA THR A 81 -13.51 -9.20 0.43
C THR A 81 -13.47 -8.03 1.42
N LYS A 82 -14.62 -7.35 1.56
CA LYS A 82 -14.73 -6.24 2.52
C LYS A 82 -14.48 -6.71 3.95
N GLU A 83 -15.05 -7.85 4.35
CA GLU A 83 -14.90 -8.44 5.68
C GLU A 83 -13.45 -8.82 5.98
N GLN A 84 -12.74 -9.31 4.99
CA GLN A 84 -11.31 -9.63 5.12
C GLN A 84 -10.47 -8.36 5.30
N LEU A 85 -10.78 -7.29 4.57
CA LEU A 85 -10.12 -6.00 4.74
C LEU A 85 -10.45 -5.36 6.10
N GLU A 86 -11.69 -5.53 6.60
CA GLU A 86 -12.08 -5.09 7.95
C GLU A 86 -11.24 -5.78 9.03
N ALA A 87 -10.98 -7.09 8.89
CA ALA A 87 -10.11 -7.82 9.80
C ALA A 87 -8.67 -7.28 9.78
N TRP A 88 -8.13 -6.96 8.61
CA TRP A 88 -6.81 -6.35 8.47
C TRP A 88 -6.74 -4.94 9.05
N VAL A 89 -7.78 -4.13 8.86
CA VAL A 89 -7.87 -2.78 9.46
C VAL A 89 -7.92 -2.89 10.99
N ALA A 90 -8.73 -3.80 11.53
CA ALA A 90 -8.80 -4.05 12.97
C ALA A 90 -7.44 -4.48 13.55
N TYR A 91 -6.75 -5.41 12.87
CA TYR A 91 -5.38 -5.81 13.25
C TYR A 91 -4.42 -4.62 13.27
N ALA A 92 -4.44 -3.81 12.22
CA ALA A 92 -3.52 -2.67 12.09
C ALA A 92 -3.76 -1.62 13.19
N LEU A 93 -5.02 -1.32 13.50
CA LEU A 93 -5.38 -0.40 14.58
C LEU A 93 -4.97 -0.94 15.96
N LYS A 94 -5.18 -2.23 16.21
CA LYS A 94 -4.81 -2.90 17.46
C LYS A 94 -3.30 -2.88 17.71
N ASN A 95 -2.49 -3.04 16.65
CA ASN A 95 -1.03 -3.15 16.73
C ASN A 95 -0.30 -1.84 16.42
N ASP A 96 -1.01 -0.72 16.21
CA ASP A 96 -0.46 0.57 15.73
C ASP A 96 0.32 0.42 14.40
N ALA A 97 -0.04 -0.57 13.58
CA ALA A 97 0.60 -0.88 12.31
C ALA A 97 0.07 0.02 11.19
N VAL A 98 0.83 0.07 10.08
CA VAL A 98 0.42 0.74 8.84
C VAL A 98 0.26 -0.28 7.73
N ILE A 99 -0.92 -0.30 7.10
CA ILE A 99 -1.17 -1.11 5.90
C ILE A 99 -0.69 -0.33 4.68
N LEU A 100 0.17 -0.96 3.88
CA LEU A 100 0.52 -0.52 2.53
C LEU A 100 -0.33 -1.35 1.55
N TYR A 101 -1.43 -0.78 1.10
CA TYR A 101 -2.39 -1.43 0.22
C TYR A 101 -2.06 -1.12 -1.24
N ASP A 102 -1.63 -2.13 -1.98
CA ASP A 102 -1.31 -2.01 -3.40
C ASP A 102 -2.55 -2.34 -4.25
N ALA A 103 -3.11 -1.30 -4.85
CA ALA A 103 -4.27 -1.33 -5.72
C ALA A 103 -3.88 -1.22 -7.21
N ALA A 104 -2.67 -1.64 -7.60
CA ALA A 104 -2.18 -1.48 -8.98
C ALA A 104 -3.04 -2.21 -10.02
N TYR A 105 -3.79 -3.21 -9.61
CA TYR A 105 -4.67 -4.02 -10.48
C TYR A 105 -6.17 -3.81 -10.19
N GLU A 106 -6.54 -2.80 -9.41
CA GLU A 106 -7.93 -2.56 -8.94
C GLU A 106 -8.94 -2.46 -10.09
N ALA A 107 -8.53 -1.93 -11.24
CA ALA A 107 -9.39 -1.78 -12.41
C ALA A 107 -9.82 -3.11 -13.06
N PHE A 108 -9.14 -4.21 -12.73
CA PHE A 108 -9.48 -5.55 -13.22
C PHE A 108 -10.46 -6.30 -12.30
N VAL A 109 -10.96 -5.66 -11.27
CA VAL A 109 -12.02 -6.20 -10.42
C VAL A 109 -13.36 -5.91 -11.08
N ASP A 110 -13.99 -6.95 -11.62
CA ASP A 110 -15.28 -6.84 -12.32
C ASP A 110 -16.48 -7.03 -11.40
N ASP A 111 -16.30 -7.77 -10.29
CA ASP A 111 -17.37 -8.00 -9.32
C ASP A 111 -17.57 -6.74 -8.45
N PRO A 112 -18.76 -6.10 -8.51
CA PRO A 112 -19.05 -4.91 -7.71
C PRO A 112 -19.09 -5.16 -6.20
N ALA A 113 -19.22 -6.42 -5.76
CA ALA A 113 -19.15 -6.79 -4.35
C ALA A 113 -17.72 -6.77 -3.78
N ILE A 114 -16.72 -6.84 -4.65
CA ILE A 114 -15.31 -6.84 -4.25
C ILE A 114 -14.76 -5.40 -4.20
N PRO A 115 -14.19 -4.98 -3.06
CA PRO A 115 -13.61 -3.65 -2.93
C PRO A 115 -12.44 -3.40 -3.89
N ARG A 116 -12.45 -2.26 -4.57
CA ARG A 116 -11.30 -1.77 -5.36
C ARG A 116 -10.33 -0.92 -4.52
N SER A 117 -10.77 -0.46 -3.36
CA SER A 117 -10.02 0.40 -2.44
C SER A 117 -10.19 -0.07 -1.01
N ILE A 118 -9.13 0.00 -0.20
CA ILE A 118 -9.22 -0.28 1.24
C ILE A 118 -10.05 0.78 1.98
N PHE A 119 -10.22 1.97 1.41
CA PHE A 119 -10.95 3.07 2.06
C PHE A 119 -12.48 2.91 2.04
N VAL A 120 -13.01 1.82 1.50
CA VAL A 120 -14.42 1.41 1.72
C VAL A 120 -14.64 0.88 3.15
N VAL A 121 -13.55 0.50 3.84
CA VAL A 121 -13.58 0.05 5.22
C VAL A 121 -13.54 1.26 6.15
N GLU A 122 -14.44 1.29 7.12
CA GLU A 122 -14.44 2.30 8.18
C GLU A 122 -13.08 2.28 8.91
N ASP A 123 -12.60 3.44 9.29
CA ASP A 123 -11.32 3.62 9.99
C ASP A 123 -10.05 3.26 9.21
N ALA A 124 -10.12 2.71 8.01
CA ALA A 124 -8.93 2.44 7.19
C ALA A 124 -8.05 3.70 6.99
N LYS A 125 -8.67 4.87 6.95
CA LYS A 125 -7.96 6.16 6.84
C LYS A 125 -7.02 6.45 8.03
N LYS A 126 -7.20 5.76 9.15
CA LYS A 126 -6.35 5.89 10.34
C LYS A 126 -5.12 4.97 10.30
N CYS A 127 -5.10 3.97 9.42
CA CYS A 127 -4.04 2.96 9.41
C CYS A 127 -3.55 2.52 8.02
N ALA A 128 -4.10 3.03 6.92
CA ALA A 128 -3.72 2.58 5.57
C ALA A 128 -3.18 3.71 4.67
N ILE A 129 -2.25 3.32 3.81
CA ILE A 129 -1.77 4.07 2.64
C ILE A 129 -2.12 3.25 1.41
N GLU A 130 -2.79 3.84 0.42
CA GLU A 130 -3.14 3.16 -0.82
C GLU A 130 -2.26 3.60 -1.98
N LEU A 131 -1.88 2.65 -2.81
CA LEU A 131 -0.99 2.78 -3.94
C LEU A 131 -1.71 2.41 -5.21
N CYS A 132 -1.85 3.35 -6.13
CA CYS A 132 -2.51 3.17 -7.40
C CYS A 132 -1.54 3.39 -8.56
N SER A 133 -1.71 2.62 -9.62
CA SER A 133 -0.83 2.68 -10.79
C SER A 133 -1.63 2.68 -12.08
N LEU A 134 -1.34 3.59 -12.97
CA LEU A 134 -1.88 3.59 -14.34
C LEU A 134 -1.05 2.72 -15.29
N SER A 135 0.03 2.11 -14.81
CA SER A 135 0.88 1.24 -15.63
C SER A 135 0.13 0.06 -16.22
N LYS A 136 -0.84 -0.49 -15.46
CA LYS A 136 -1.63 -1.66 -15.87
C LYS A 136 -2.92 -1.24 -16.54
N THR A 137 -3.70 -0.39 -15.89
CA THR A 137 -5.03 0.07 -16.32
C THR A 137 -4.98 0.82 -17.64
N ALA A 138 -4.00 1.72 -17.82
CA ALA A 138 -3.91 2.61 -18.96
C ALA A 138 -2.69 2.36 -19.88
N GLY A 139 -1.95 1.29 -19.65
CA GLY A 139 -0.72 1.02 -20.41
C GLY A 139 0.42 2.02 -20.14
N PHE A 140 0.39 2.74 -19.03
CA PHE A 140 1.35 3.81 -18.71
C PHE A 140 2.66 3.31 -18.11
N THR A 141 3.03 2.06 -18.35
CA THR A 141 4.29 1.48 -17.84
C THR A 141 5.51 2.31 -18.23
N GLY A 142 5.60 2.74 -19.48
CA GLY A 142 6.71 3.57 -19.96
C GLY A 142 6.64 5.03 -19.56
N THR A 143 5.43 5.58 -19.35
CA THR A 143 5.21 7.00 -19.01
C THR A 143 5.30 7.26 -17.51
N ARG A 144 5.33 6.25 -16.67
CA ARG A 144 5.57 6.30 -15.22
C ARG A 144 4.55 7.14 -14.47
N CYS A 145 3.27 6.81 -14.57
CA CYS A 145 2.20 7.50 -13.85
C CYS A 145 1.50 6.59 -12.84
N GLY A 146 1.32 7.10 -11.65
CA GLY A 146 0.60 6.48 -10.55
C GLY A 146 0.39 7.51 -9.44
N TYR A 147 -0.39 7.16 -8.43
CA TYR A 147 -0.63 8.03 -7.30
C TYR A 147 -0.66 7.26 -5.99
N THR A 148 -0.47 7.98 -4.90
CA THR A 148 -0.52 7.43 -3.53
C THR A 148 -1.49 8.26 -2.71
N VAL A 149 -2.40 7.59 -2.04
CA VAL A 149 -3.34 8.20 -1.09
C VAL A 149 -2.82 8.01 0.32
N VAL A 150 -2.45 9.11 0.96
CA VAL A 150 -2.01 9.13 2.37
C VAL A 150 -2.98 10.01 3.14
N PRO A 151 -3.91 9.45 3.91
CA PRO A 151 -4.91 10.22 4.64
C PRO A 151 -4.28 11.11 5.72
N HIS A 152 -4.86 12.29 5.96
CA HIS A 152 -4.45 13.16 7.08
C HIS A 152 -4.75 12.55 8.45
N ALA A 153 -5.76 11.66 8.52
CA ALA A 153 -6.10 10.93 9.74
C ALA A 153 -5.03 9.89 10.14
N LEU A 154 -4.11 9.55 9.24
CA LEU A 154 -3.03 8.61 9.52
C LEU A 154 -1.91 9.31 10.30
N VAL A 155 -1.95 9.15 11.60
CA VAL A 155 -1.00 9.73 12.55
C VAL A 155 -0.22 8.61 13.24
N ARG A 156 1.08 8.78 13.40
CA ARG A 156 1.96 7.86 14.15
C ARG A 156 2.87 8.65 15.08
N LYS A 157 3.40 7.98 16.08
CA LYS A 157 4.38 8.58 16.98
C LYS A 157 5.79 8.41 16.43
N THR A 158 6.57 9.48 16.53
CA THR A 158 8.02 9.43 16.28
C THR A 158 8.72 8.71 17.44
N GLU A 159 9.99 8.36 17.29
CA GLU A 159 10.83 7.79 18.37
C GLU A 159 10.86 8.68 19.62
N SER A 160 10.73 10.01 19.45
CA SER A 160 10.61 10.96 20.55
C SER A 160 9.21 11.05 21.17
N GLY A 161 8.26 10.24 20.71
CA GLY A 161 6.86 10.22 21.18
C GLY A 161 5.97 11.31 20.60
N LYS A 162 6.47 12.18 19.71
CA LYS A 162 5.69 13.25 19.10
C LYS A 162 4.75 12.69 18.02
N ALA A 163 3.47 13.07 18.07
CA ALA A 163 2.51 12.74 17.01
C ALA A 163 2.89 13.42 15.68
N MET A 164 2.85 12.66 14.60
CA MET A 164 3.18 13.11 13.25
C MET A 164 2.18 12.57 12.24
N GLU A 165 1.60 13.45 11.42
CA GLU A 165 0.80 13.05 10.27
C GLU A 165 1.71 12.49 9.17
N LEU A 166 1.48 11.24 8.75
CA LEU A 166 2.27 10.62 7.68
C LEU A 166 2.08 11.35 6.35
N ASN A 167 0.91 11.96 6.12
CA ASN A 167 0.66 12.78 4.95
C ASN A 167 1.68 13.92 4.82
N LYS A 168 1.96 14.66 5.88
CA LYS A 168 2.95 15.76 5.89
C LYS A 168 4.36 15.26 5.60
N MET A 169 4.74 14.12 6.18
CA MET A 169 6.05 13.49 5.93
C MET A 169 6.15 13.04 4.47
N TRP A 170 5.11 12.37 3.96
CA TRP A 170 5.05 11.92 2.58
C TRP A 170 5.11 13.09 1.60
N LEU A 171 4.32 14.13 1.80
CA LEU A 171 4.32 15.33 0.96
C LEU A 171 5.71 15.96 0.90
N ARG A 172 6.34 16.19 2.06
CA ARG A 172 7.70 16.76 2.13
C ARG A 172 8.71 15.88 1.39
N ARG A 173 8.62 14.56 1.60
CA ARG A 173 9.51 13.59 0.95
C ARG A 173 9.31 13.55 -0.55
N GLN A 174 8.07 13.47 -1.00
CA GLN A 174 7.72 13.41 -2.42
C GLN A 174 8.18 14.67 -3.15
N THR A 175 7.82 15.83 -2.67
CA THR A 175 8.16 17.11 -3.31
C THR A 175 9.67 17.42 -3.32
N THR A 176 10.43 16.83 -2.40
CA THR A 176 11.90 16.96 -2.40
C THR A 176 12.57 16.11 -3.49
N LYS A 177 11.99 14.96 -3.82
CA LYS A 177 12.58 13.98 -4.74
C LYS A 177 11.99 13.99 -6.14
N PHE A 178 10.74 14.47 -6.26
CA PHE A 178 10.00 14.39 -7.50
C PHE A 178 8.89 15.45 -7.53
N ASN A 179 8.97 16.38 -8.46
CA ASN A 179 8.01 17.48 -8.57
C ASN A 179 6.74 17.15 -9.35
N GLY A 180 6.54 15.91 -9.70
CA GLY A 180 5.35 15.43 -10.41
C GLY A 180 5.67 14.85 -11.79
N VAL A 181 4.67 14.17 -12.34
CA VAL A 181 4.70 13.60 -13.69
C VAL A 181 4.62 14.75 -14.71
N PRO A 182 5.27 14.66 -15.90
CA PRO A 182 5.11 15.66 -16.95
C PRO A 182 3.65 15.99 -17.24
N TYR A 183 3.35 17.26 -17.51
CA TYR A 183 1.97 17.75 -17.66
C TYR A 183 1.17 16.98 -18.73
N ILE A 184 1.79 16.66 -19.86
CA ILE A 184 1.15 15.87 -20.92
C ILE A 184 0.70 14.47 -20.43
N ILE A 185 1.49 13.86 -19.54
CA ILE A 185 1.15 12.55 -18.93
C ILE A 185 0.01 12.73 -17.93
N GLN A 186 -0.03 13.82 -17.18
CA GLN A 186 -1.15 14.12 -16.27
C GLN A 186 -2.46 14.29 -17.05
N ARG A 187 -2.44 14.99 -18.19
CA ARG A 187 -3.62 15.14 -19.06
C ARG A 187 -4.06 13.81 -19.66
N GLY A 188 -3.11 12.96 -20.07
CA GLY A 188 -3.43 11.60 -20.51
C GLY A 188 -4.03 10.75 -19.37
N ALA A 189 -3.52 10.86 -18.16
CA ALA A 189 -4.06 10.19 -16.98
C ALA A 189 -5.50 10.64 -16.65
N GLU A 190 -5.76 11.94 -16.73
CA GLU A 190 -7.11 12.50 -16.55
C GLU A 190 -8.10 11.91 -17.58
N ALA A 191 -7.69 11.81 -18.83
CA ALA A 191 -8.53 11.28 -19.91
C ALA A 191 -8.92 9.80 -19.79
N VAL A 192 -8.14 8.99 -19.06
CA VAL A 192 -8.45 7.56 -18.83
C VAL A 192 -9.15 7.31 -17.50
N SER A 193 -9.34 8.34 -16.70
CA SER A 193 -10.01 8.25 -15.38
C SER A 193 -11.51 8.59 -15.46
N TYR A 194 -12.02 8.90 -16.66
CA TYR A 194 -13.42 9.25 -16.92
C TYR A 194 -14.13 8.17 -17.75
#